data_7b2b1946a4bcc161cacdcece15dcb388
#
_entry.id   7b2b1946a4bcc161cacdcece15dcb388
#
_cell.length_a   1.000
_cell.length_b   1.000
_cell.length_c   1.000
_cell.angle_alpha   90.00
_cell.angle_beta   90.00
_cell.angle_gamma   90.00
#
_symmetry.space_group_name_H-M   'P 1'
#
loop_
_entity.id
_entity.type
_entity.pdbx_description
1 polymer ?
#
loop_
_entity_poly.entity_id
_entity_poly.type
_entity_poly.pdbx_seq_one_letter_code
_entity_poly.pdbx_strand_id
1 'polypeptide(L)'
;IALILSAVFIPVAMLGGLVGSMYKQFALTIAISVLLSAFNALSLTPALCAMLLKPPKPMRGPLGSFFKGFNKAFEVGTKGYVSVSRLLVRRSLLTIGIVVAVALGASLFARVLPAGFIPDEDQGIFGVNVQLPPGASLERTSLVLKKIEDILAKTDGLDSFQTVGGYGAVTSTYQPNYGTIFVRMKPWGDRKTAALHVNGIMGGLRPQFAAIPEAVIFPFNIPTLSGFGAASGFNFLLQDRSGSMTIAQLGEQTQKFLAAARQRP
;
A
#
# COMPACT_ATOMS: atom_id res chain seq x y z
N ILE A 1 9.32 12.56 -25.74
CA ILE A 1 8.61 11.70 -24.76
C ILE A 1 9.63 10.88 -23.98
N ALA A 2 10.51 10.10 -24.61
CA ALA A 2 11.48 9.22 -23.94
C ALA A 2 12.38 9.98 -22.94
N LEU A 3 12.94 11.13 -23.35
CA LEU A 3 13.76 11.97 -22.47
C LEU A 3 12.98 12.50 -21.27
N ILE A 4 11.71 12.87 -21.45
CA ILE A 4 10.84 13.36 -20.37
C ILE A 4 10.60 12.23 -19.35
N LEU A 5 10.23 11.04 -19.83
CA LEU A 5 10.05 9.89 -18.95
C LEU A 5 11.33 9.52 -18.20
N SER A 6 12.46 9.48 -18.89
CA SER A 6 13.76 9.22 -18.24
C SER A 6 14.10 10.28 -17.19
N ALA A 7 13.83 11.55 -17.47
CA ALA A 7 14.06 12.65 -16.54
C ALA A 7 13.18 12.55 -15.27
N VAL A 8 12.00 11.91 -15.35
CA VAL A 8 11.15 11.65 -14.19
C VAL A 8 11.64 10.43 -13.40
N PHE A 9 12.03 9.33 -14.08
CA PHE A 9 12.38 8.08 -13.39
C PHE A 9 13.81 8.05 -12.83
N ILE A 10 14.77 8.78 -13.43
CA ILE A 10 16.15 8.83 -12.92
C ILE A 10 16.21 9.38 -11.48
N PRO A 11 15.56 10.51 -11.12
CA PRO A 11 15.52 11.00 -9.75
C PRO A 11 14.88 9.99 -8.77
N VAL A 12 13.83 9.27 -9.21
CA VAL A 12 13.19 8.22 -8.39
C VAL A 12 14.17 7.08 -8.10
N ALA A 13 15.03 6.72 -9.05
CA ALA A 13 16.07 5.71 -8.85
C ALA A 13 17.16 6.14 -7.85
N MET A 14 17.28 7.45 -7.57
CA MET A 14 18.24 8.02 -6.63
C MET A 14 17.69 8.19 -5.21
N LEU A 15 16.41 7.88 -4.99
CA LEU A 15 15.81 7.91 -3.65
C LEU A 15 16.53 6.93 -2.72
N GLY A 16 16.84 7.39 -1.51
CA GLY A 16 17.45 6.56 -0.47
C GLY A 16 16.43 5.81 0.37
N GLY A 17 16.94 4.96 1.27
CA GLY A 17 16.12 4.21 2.21
C GLY A 17 15.40 3.01 1.56
N LEU A 18 14.50 2.41 2.33
CA LEU A 18 13.78 1.20 1.95
C LEU A 18 12.85 1.43 0.74
N VAL A 19 12.11 2.52 0.76
CA VAL A 19 11.23 2.95 -0.33
C VAL A 19 12.02 3.14 -1.63
N GLY A 20 13.17 3.83 -1.54
CA GLY A 20 14.05 4.03 -2.66
C GLY A 20 14.59 2.72 -3.23
N SER A 21 14.95 1.75 -2.37
CA SER A 21 15.41 0.43 -2.80
C SER A 21 14.35 -0.31 -3.62
N MET A 22 13.08 -0.24 -3.24
CA MET A 22 11.97 -0.87 -3.97
C MET A 22 11.71 -0.16 -5.31
N TYR A 23 11.65 1.18 -5.31
CA TYR A 23 11.38 1.92 -6.53
C TYR A 23 12.56 1.93 -7.51
N LYS A 24 13.79 1.77 -7.04
CA LYS A 24 15.00 1.81 -7.87
C LYS A 24 14.96 0.79 -9.01
N GLN A 25 14.53 -0.43 -8.74
CA GLN A 25 14.45 -1.49 -9.75
C GLN A 25 13.46 -1.13 -10.86
N PHE A 26 12.26 -0.67 -10.48
CA PHE A 26 11.25 -0.22 -11.44
C PHE A 26 11.72 0.98 -12.23
N ALA A 27 12.26 2.01 -11.56
CA ALA A 27 12.70 3.24 -12.19
C ALA A 27 13.81 3.01 -13.21
N LEU A 28 14.82 2.21 -12.88
CA LEU A 28 15.91 1.87 -13.78
C LEU A 28 15.43 1.04 -14.98
N THR A 29 14.58 0.04 -14.73
CA THR A 29 14.04 -0.82 -15.79
C THR A 29 13.20 0.01 -16.76
N ILE A 30 12.34 0.88 -16.26
CA ILE A 30 11.51 1.77 -17.12
C ILE A 30 12.41 2.73 -17.91
N ALA A 31 13.36 3.41 -17.25
CA ALA A 31 14.24 4.37 -17.92
C ALA A 31 15.04 3.71 -19.06
N ILE A 32 15.66 2.55 -18.82
CA ILE A 32 16.41 1.81 -19.82
C ILE A 32 15.49 1.32 -20.96
N SER A 33 14.33 0.75 -20.62
CA SER A 33 13.37 0.25 -21.61
C SER A 33 12.86 1.36 -22.53
N VAL A 34 12.58 2.54 -21.97
CA VAL A 34 12.11 3.71 -22.73
C VAL A 34 13.21 4.23 -23.66
N LEU A 35 14.47 4.29 -23.20
CA LEU A 35 15.60 4.71 -24.03
C LEU A 35 15.85 3.72 -25.18
N LEU A 36 15.83 2.41 -24.91
CA LEU A 36 15.94 1.38 -25.96
C LEU A 36 14.78 1.43 -26.95
N SER A 37 13.55 1.65 -26.45
CA SER A 37 12.38 1.83 -27.30
C SER A 37 12.50 3.06 -28.20
N ALA A 38 13.01 4.18 -27.68
CA ALA A 38 13.26 5.38 -28.45
C ALA A 38 14.31 5.16 -29.54
N PHE A 39 15.39 4.46 -29.21
CA PHE A 39 16.42 4.08 -30.19
C PHE A 39 15.83 3.22 -31.31
N ASN A 40 15.05 2.20 -30.97
CA ASN A 40 14.37 1.37 -31.96
C ASN A 40 13.38 2.16 -32.82
N ALA A 41 12.61 3.06 -32.24
CA ALA A 41 11.65 3.88 -32.96
C ALA A 41 12.32 4.86 -33.95
N LEU A 42 13.50 5.36 -33.61
CA LEU A 42 14.23 6.31 -34.45
C LEU A 42 15.13 5.65 -35.49
N SER A 43 15.57 4.41 -35.27
CA SER A 43 16.48 3.69 -36.18
C SER A 43 15.76 2.60 -36.99
N LEU A 44 15.23 1.60 -36.30
CA LEU A 44 14.67 0.41 -36.95
C LEU A 44 13.36 0.72 -37.68
N THR A 45 12.44 1.47 -37.08
CA THR A 45 11.14 1.77 -37.69
C THR A 45 11.25 2.52 -39.02
N PRO A 46 12.03 3.62 -39.14
CA PRO A 46 12.24 4.27 -40.43
C PRO A 46 12.92 3.40 -41.46
N ALA A 47 13.91 2.59 -41.05
CA ALA A 47 14.60 1.68 -41.94
C ALA A 47 13.64 0.63 -42.51
N LEU A 48 12.85 -0.02 -41.65
CA LEU A 48 11.82 -0.96 -42.10
C LEU A 48 10.75 -0.31 -42.98
N CYS A 49 10.30 0.90 -42.63
CA CYS A 49 9.36 1.64 -43.48
C CYS A 49 9.94 1.92 -44.87
N ALA A 50 11.19 2.31 -44.98
CA ALA A 50 11.84 2.55 -46.25
C ALA A 50 11.98 1.28 -47.10
N MET A 51 12.18 0.12 -46.46
CA MET A 51 12.33 -1.16 -47.16
C MET A 51 10.97 -1.82 -47.52
N LEU A 52 9.98 -1.72 -46.65
CA LEU A 52 8.75 -2.51 -46.75
C LEU A 52 7.56 -1.71 -47.31
N LEU A 53 7.50 -0.39 -47.09
CA LEU A 53 6.39 0.43 -47.56
C LEU A 53 6.50 0.68 -49.06
N LYS A 54 5.41 0.34 -49.76
CA LYS A 54 5.20 0.66 -51.19
C LYS A 54 4.24 1.83 -51.31
N PRO A 55 4.33 2.64 -52.39
CA PRO A 55 3.35 3.70 -52.64
C PRO A 55 1.92 3.19 -52.57
N PRO A 56 1.01 3.92 -51.90
CA PRO A 56 -0.37 3.45 -51.77
C PRO A 56 -1.06 3.36 -53.14
N LYS A 57 -1.57 2.20 -53.45
CA LYS A 57 -2.42 2.01 -54.64
C LYS A 57 -3.88 2.25 -54.25
N PRO A 58 -4.69 2.89 -55.12
CA PRO A 58 -6.11 3.11 -54.83
C PRO A 58 -6.83 1.75 -54.77
N MET A 59 -7.28 1.39 -53.59
CA MET A 59 -8.08 0.16 -53.40
C MET A 59 -9.51 0.39 -53.91
N ARG A 60 -10.02 -0.56 -54.69
CA ARG A 60 -11.40 -0.60 -55.20
C ARG A 60 -12.19 -1.65 -54.43
N GLY A 61 -13.52 -1.51 -54.37
CA GLY A 61 -14.41 -2.46 -53.67
C GLY A 61 -14.71 -2.08 -52.21
N PRO A 62 -15.33 -2.98 -51.44
CA PRO A 62 -15.80 -2.71 -50.08
C PRO A 62 -14.66 -2.31 -49.12
N LEU A 63 -13.49 -2.91 -49.29
CA LEU A 63 -12.29 -2.57 -48.52
C LEU A 63 -11.84 -1.13 -48.78
N GLY A 64 -11.89 -0.67 -50.05
CA GLY A 64 -11.59 0.70 -50.44
C GLY A 64 -12.53 1.72 -49.77
N SER A 65 -13.83 1.38 -49.67
CA SER A 65 -14.83 2.22 -48.99
C SER A 65 -14.58 2.29 -47.50
N PHE A 66 -14.19 1.21 -46.85
CA PHE A 66 -13.80 1.19 -45.42
C PHE A 66 -12.60 2.10 -45.17
N PHE A 67 -11.53 1.97 -45.95
CA PHE A 67 -10.34 2.82 -45.78
C PHE A 67 -10.61 4.30 -46.09
N LYS A 68 -11.51 4.60 -47.06
CA LYS A 68 -11.94 5.99 -47.28
C LYS A 68 -12.68 6.55 -46.07
N GLY A 69 -13.57 5.79 -45.45
CA GLY A 69 -14.28 6.19 -44.24
C GLY A 69 -13.32 6.41 -43.06
N PHE A 70 -12.39 5.48 -42.84
CA PHE A 70 -11.36 5.57 -41.82
C PHE A 70 -10.46 6.81 -41.99
N ASN A 71 -9.94 7.03 -43.22
CA ASN A 71 -9.10 8.19 -43.52
C ASN A 71 -9.86 9.51 -43.33
N LYS A 72 -11.13 9.57 -43.70
CA LYS A 72 -11.96 10.76 -43.44
C LYS A 72 -12.15 11.02 -41.96
N ALA A 73 -12.44 9.98 -41.16
CA ALA A 73 -12.57 10.11 -39.72
C ALA A 73 -11.25 10.59 -39.08
N PHE A 74 -10.13 9.99 -39.51
CA PHE A 74 -8.80 10.39 -39.06
C PHE A 74 -8.47 11.84 -39.44
N GLU A 75 -8.78 12.28 -40.67
CA GLU A 75 -8.59 13.66 -41.13
C GLU A 75 -9.41 14.68 -40.30
N VAL A 76 -10.68 14.34 -40.01
CA VAL A 76 -11.54 15.17 -39.15
C VAL A 76 -10.97 15.27 -37.74
N GLY A 77 -10.55 14.12 -37.16
CA GLY A 77 -9.89 14.08 -35.86
C GLY A 77 -8.61 14.93 -35.82
N THR A 78 -7.78 14.80 -36.86
CA THR A 78 -6.53 15.58 -36.98
C THR A 78 -6.81 17.08 -37.07
N LYS A 79 -7.79 17.48 -37.89
CA LYS A 79 -8.20 18.91 -38.02
C LYS A 79 -8.71 19.45 -36.68
N GLY A 80 -9.52 18.68 -35.97
CA GLY A 80 -10.00 19.02 -34.62
C GLY A 80 -8.85 19.24 -33.65
N TYR A 81 -7.94 18.25 -33.56
CA TYR A 81 -6.75 18.34 -32.72
C TYR A 81 -5.89 19.55 -33.03
N VAL A 82 -5.57 19.80 -34.31
CA VAL A 82 -4.76 20.92 -34.73
C VAL A 82 -5.44 22.28 -34.40
N SER A 83 -6.78 22.34 -34.52
CA SER A 83 -7.54 23.54 -34.16
C SER A 83 -7.47 23.86 -32.69
N VAL A 84 -7.69 22.84 -31.83
CA VAL A 84 -7.59 22.97 -30.36
C VAL A 84 -6.15 23.34 -29.97
N SER A 85 -5.17 22.62 -30.51
CA SER A 85 -3.75 22.89 -30.22
C SER A 85 -3.35 24.35 -30.64
N ARG A 86 -3.82 24.80 -31.80
CA ARG A 86 -3.59 26.16 -32.27
C ARG A 86 -4.24 27.21 -31.34
N LEU A 87 -5.45 26.93 -30.84
CA LEU A 87 -6.13 27.81 -29.90
C LEU A 87 -5.33 27.92 -28.59
N LEU A 88 -4.91 26.77 -28.05
CA LEU A 88 -4.13 26.72 -26.81
C LEU A 88 -2.78 27.41 -26.94
N VAL A 89 -2.07 27.22 -28.04
CA VAL A 89 -0.79 27.92 -28.30
C VAL A 89 -0.99 29.42 -28.49
N ARG A 90 -2.03 29.85 -29.21
CA ARG A 90 -2.34 31.28 -29.40
C ARG A 90 -2.80 31.97 -28.13
N ARG A 91 -3.45 31.23 -27.21
CA ARG A 91 -3.93 31.79 -25.94
C ARG A 91 -3.12 31.21 -24.78
N SER A 92 -1.84 31.49 -24.77
CA SER A 92 -0.91 30.98 -23.77
C SER A 92 -1.35 31.22 -22.32
N LEU A 93 -1.92 32.39 -22.02
CA LEU A 93 -2.47 32.70 -20.68
C LEU A 93 -3.62 31.77 -20.29
N LEU A 94 -4.51 31.43 -21.22
CA LEU A 94 -5.60 30.46 -20.98
C LEU A 94 -5.03 29.08 -20.73
N THR A 95 -4.03 28.67 -21.50
CA THR A 95 -3.37 27.37 -21.32
C THR A 95 -2.67 27.28 -19.98
N ILE A 96 -1.91 28.33 -19.59
CA ILE A 96 -1.29 28.40 -18.27
C ILE A 96 -2.36 28.34 -17.17
N GLY A 97 -3.47 29.10 -17.34
CA GLY A 97 -4.58 29.05 -16.38
C GLY A 97 -5.19 27.67 -16.21
N ILE A 98 -5.39 26.92 -17.31
CA ILE A 98 -5.88 25.52 -17.26
C ILE A 98 -4.86 24.63 -16.54
N VAL A 99 -3.58 24.72 -16.87
CA VAL A 99 -2.53 23.91 -16.23
C VAL A 99 -2.47 24.19 -14.72
N VAL A 100 -2.52 25.46 -14.33
CA VAL A 100 -2.54 25.86 -12.92
C VAL A 100 -3.80 25.35 -12.22
N ALA A 101 -4.97 25.48 -12.85
CA ALA A 101 -6.21 24.98 -12.29
C ALA A 101 -6.19 23.46 -12.09
N VAL A 102 -5.67 22.71 -13.06
CA VAL A 102 -5.49 21.24 -12.92
C VAL A 102 -4.49 20.90 -11.82
N ALA A 103 -3.36 21.60 -11.74
CA ALA A 103 -2.36 21.39 -10.70
C ALA A 103 -2.91 21.68 -9.29
N LEU A 104 -3.67 22.77 -9.13
CA LEU A 104 -4.34 23.10 -7.88
C LEU A 104 -5.40 22.06 -7.52
N GLY A 105 -6.22 21.64 -8.48
CA GLY A 105 -7.21 20.58 -8.29
C GLY A 105 -6.57 19.26 -7.86
N ALA A 106 -5.49 18.85 -8.52
CA ALA A 106 -4.72 17.66 -8.15
C ALA A 106 -4.10 17.78 -6.75
N SER A 107 -3.57 18.95 -6.40
CA SER A 107 -3.00 19.21 -5.07
C SER A 107 -4.06 19.18 -3.96
N LEU A 108 -5.25 19.70 -4.21
CA LEU A 108 -6.37 19.64 -3.27
C LEU A 108 -6.84 18.19 -3.10
N PHE A 109 -6.97 17.47 -4.21
CA PHE A 109 -7.37 16.06 -4.17
C PHE A 109 -6.34 15.19 -3.45
N ALA A 110 -5.05 15.44 -3.65
CA ALA A 110 -3.97 14.72 -2.98
C ALA A 110 -3.98 14.90 -1.45
N ARG A 111 -4.52 16.02 -0.93
CA ARG A 111 -4.66 16.24 0.52
C ARG A 111 -5.75 15.39 1.17
N VAL A 112 -6.73 14.93 0.40
CA VAL A 112 -7.84 14.09 0.88
C VAL A 112 -7.47 12.60 0.84
N LEU A 113 -6.48 12.23 0.02
CA LEU A 113 -6.02 10.85 -0.07
C LEU A 113 -5.18 10.49 1.16
N PRO A 114 -5.45 9.33 1.79
CA PRO A 114 -4.62 8.86 2.88
C PRO A 114 -3.18 8.66 2.39
N ALA A 115 -2.24 9.36 3.03
CA ALA A 115 -0.82 9.23 2.73
C ALA A 115 -0.27 7.99 3.46
N GLY A 116 -0.12 6.89 2.75
CA GLY A 116 0.53 5.68 3.25
C GLY A 116 1.37 5.05 2.16
N PHE A 117 2.55 4.55 2.52
CA PHE A 117 3.40 3.84 1.56
C PHE A 117 2.79 2.50 1.16
N ILE A 118 2.19 1.81 2.13
CA ILE A 118 1.46 0.56 1.95
C ILE A 118 0.17 0.71 2.76
N PRO A 119 -1.00 0.70 2.10
CA PRO A 119 -2.26 0.72 2.82
C PRO A 119 -2.44 -0.58 3.61
N ASP A 120 -3.10 -0.50 4.76
CA ASP A 120 -3.52 -1.68 5.50
C ASP A 120 -4.56 -2.43 4.67
N GLU A 121 -4.21 -3.64 4.25
CA GLU A 121 -5.07 -4.51 3.44
C GLU A 121 -5.70 -5.61 4.30
N ASP A 122 -6.91 -6.02 3.93
CA ASP A 122 -7.54 -7.23 4.45
C ASP A 122 -6.97 -8.45 3.72
N GLN A 123 -5.92 -9.05 4.29
CA GLN A 123 -5.30 -10.25 3.74
C GLN A 123 -6.08 -11.55 4.08
N GLY A 124 -7.20 -11.45 4.77
CA GLY A 124 -7.94 -12.61 5.24
C GLY A 124 -7.30 -13.30 6.44
N ILE A 125 -6.27 -12.70 7.04
CA ILE A 125 -5.57 -13.19 8.22
C ILE A 125 -5.23 -12.04 9.15
N PHE A 126 -5.24 -12.30 10.47
CA PHE A 126 -4.73 -11.38 11.49
C PHE A 126 -4.11 -12.15 12.66
N GLY A 127 -3.32 -11.47 13.48
CA GLY A 127 -2.74 -12.05 14.69
C GLY A 127 -3.43 -11.56 15.96
N VAL A 128 -3.39 -12.37 17.01
CA VAL A 128 -3.74 -11.94 18.37
C VAL A 128 -2.51 -12.14 19.25
N ASN A 129 -1.99 -11.05 19.78
CA ASN A 129 -0.89 -11.10 20.75
C ASN A 129 -1.43 -11.25 22.16
N VAL A 130 -0.82 -12.14 22.92
CA VAL A 130 -1.19 -12.44 24.31
C VAL A 130 0.07 -12.36 25.17
N GLN A 131 0.05 -11.52 26.18
CA GLN A 131 1.18 -11.36 27.10
C GLN A 131 0.69 -11.34 28.54
N LEU A 132 1.09 -12.33 29.31
CA LEU A 132 0.87 -12.39 30.73
C LEU A 132 1.98 -11.66 31.49
N PRO A 133 1.79 -11.35 32.78
CA PRO A 133 2.85 -10.77 33.61
C PRO A 133 4.11 -11.63 33.61
N PRO A 134 5.32 -11.02 33.77
CA PRO A 134 6.56 -11.76 33.86
C PRO A 134 6.50 -12.82 34.97
N GLY A 135 7.04 -14.00 34.68
CA GLY A 135 7.00 -15.15 35.61
C GLY A 135 5.76 -16.04 35.51
N ALA A 136 4.81 -15.75 34.64
CA ALA A 136 3.71 -16.66 34.36
C ALA A 136 4.22 -17.94 33.68
N SER A 137 3.72 -19.09 34.14
CA SER A 137 4.04 -20.39 33.54
C SER A 137 3.31 -20.59 32.21
N LEU A 138 3.82 -21.50 31.39
CA LEU A 138 3.17 -21.87 30.13
C LEU A 138 1.76 -22.41 30.31
N GLU A 139 1.50 -23.13 31.42
CA GLU A 139 0.16 -23.63 31.75
C GLU A 139 -0.82 -22.48 32.00
N ARG A 140 -0.42 -21.46 32.75
CA ARG A 140 -1.26 -20.27 32.94
C ARG A 140 -1.53 -19.55 31.62
N THR A 141 -0.52 -19.43 30.79
CA THR A 141 -0.66 -18.86 29.45
C THR A 141 -1.63 -19.68 28.59
N SER A 142 -1.53 -21.02 28.64
CA SER A 142 -2.43 -21.91 27.91
C SER A 142 -3.88 -21.80 28.37
N LEU A 143 -4.13 -21.60 29.67
CA LEU A 143 -5.50 -21.35 30.18
C LEU A 143 -6.10 -20.04 29.63
N VAL A 144 -5.30 -18.98 29.55
CA VAL A 144 -5.74 -17.72 28.96
C VAL A 144 -5.97 -17.87 27.46
N LEU A 145 -5.06 -18.54 26.74
CA LEU A 145 -5.22 -18.83 25.32
C LEU A 145 -6.52 -19.55 25.04
N LYS A 146 -6.89 -20.54 25.86
CA LYS A 146 -8.14 -21.27 25.71
C LYS A 146 -9.38 -20.37 25.88
N LYS A 147 -9.36 -19.41 26.81
CA LYS A 147 -10.44 -18.40 26.92
C LYS A 147 -10.59 -17.59 25.64
N ILE A 148 -9.48 -17.23 25.00
CA ILE A 148 -9.47 -16.48 23.75
C ILE A 148 -9.99 -17.36 22.60
N GLU A 149 -9.60 -18.62 22.53
CA GLU A 149 -10.11 -19.58 21.56
C GLU A 149 -11.63 -19.72 21.65
N ASP A 150 -12.20 -19.78 22.86
CA ASP A 150 -13.65 -19.84 23.07
C ASP A 150 -14.38 -18.59 22.55
N ILE A 151 -13.74 -17.40 22.59
CA ILE A 151 -14.24 -16.16 22.01
C ILE A 151 -14.14 -16.22 20.48
N LEU A 152 -13.00 -16.63 19.95
CA LEU A 152 -12.78 -16.71 18.51
C LEU A 152 -13.70 -17.72 17.84
N ALA A 153 -13.94 -18.87 18.48
CA ALA A 153 -14.84 -19.91 17.98
C ALA A 153 -16.30 -19.43 17.82
N LYS A 154 -16.70 -18.40 18.56
CA LYS A 154 -18.04 -17.79 18.49
C LYS A 154 -18.11 -16.54 17.61
N THR A 155 -16.98 -16.13 17.05
CA THR A 155 -16.89 -14.90 16.25
C THR A 155 -17.21 -15.18 14.80
N ASP A 156 -18.20 -14.51 14.24
CA ASP A 156 -18.55 -14.63 12.83
C ASP A 156 -17.44 -14.11 11.92
N GLY A 157 -17.34 -14.68 10.72
CA GLY A 157 -16.35 -14.27 9.71
C GLY A 157 -15.00 -14.97 9.85
N LEU A 158 -14.80 -15.80 10.89
CA LEU A 158 -13.60 -16.62 11.06
C LEU A 158 -13.79 -18.00 10.43
N ASP A 159 -12.70 -18.54 9.89
CA ASP A 159 -12.63 -19.89 9.31
C ASP A 159 -11.89 -20.85 10.23
N SER A 160 -10.70 -20.47 10.67
CA SER A 160 -9.85 -21.30 11.53
C SER A 160 -8.85 -20.43 12.28
N PHE A 161 -8.26 -20.97 13.32
CA PHE A 161 -7.16 -20.33 14.04
C PHE A 161 -6.12 -21.34 14.48
N GLN A 162 -4.89 -20.87 14.65
CA GLN A 162 -3.76 -21.65 15.14
C GLN A 162 -3.15 -20.94 16.34
N THR A 163 -3.09 -21.62 17.47
CA THR A 163 -2.53 -21.11 18.72
C THR A 163 -1.11 -21.59 18.94
N VAL A 164 -0.22 -20.66 19.29
CA VAL A 164 1.18 -20.94 19.62
C VAL A 164 1.44 -20.39 21.02
N GLY A 165 1.52 -21.25 22.01
CA GLY A 165 1.92 -20.92 23.37
C GLY A 165 3.44 -20.76 23.47
N GLY A 166 3.90 -19.82 24.31
CA GLY A 166 5.32 -19.57 24.52
C GLY A 166 5.99 -18.74 23.44
N TYR A 167 5.25 -18.19 22.46
CA TYR A 167 5.79 -17.36 21.38
C TYR A 167 5.05 -16.03 21.28
N GLY A 168 5.81 -14.93 21.29
CA GLY A 168 5.32 -13.58 21.02
C GLY A 168 5.70 -13.14 19.61
N ALA A 169 4.72 -13.16 18.67
CA ALA A 169 4.99 -12.82 17.28
C ALA A 169 5.41 -11.35 17.10
N VAL A 170 4.83 -10.43 17.88
CA VAL A 170 5.14 -8.98 17.80
C VAL A 170 6.58 -8.68 18.25
N THR A 171 7.04 -9.37 19.26
CA THR A 171 8.40 -9.20 19.82
C THR A 171 9.42 -10.19 19.27
N SER A 172 8.93 -11.20 18.50
CA SER A 172 9.73 -12.33 17.98
C SER A 172 10.53 -13.05 19.08
N THR A 173 9.92 -13.19 20.28
CA THR A 173 10.56 -13.78 21.45
C THR A 173 9.86 -15.06 21.89
N TYR A 174 10.65 -15.97 22.46
CA TYR A 174 10.15 -17.22 23.06
C TYR A 174 10.22 -17.12 24.57
N GLN A 175 9.07 -16.99 25.22
CA GLN A 175 8.95 -16.94 26.69
C GLN A 175 7.63 -17.59 27.13
N PRO A 176 7.59 -18.28 28.30
CA PRO A 176 6.39 -18.98 28.77
C PRO A 176 5.16 -18.09 28.94
N ASN A 177 5.35 -16.79 29.23
CA ASN A 177 4.27 -15.82 29.45
C ASN A 177 3.75 -15.17 28.16
N TYR A 178 4.22 -15.59 26.99
CA TYR A 178 3.72 -15.12 25.70
C TYR A 178 2.86 -16.18 25.00
N GLY A 179 1.95 -15.70 24.18
CA GLY A 179 1.18 -16.51 23.25
C GLY A 179 0.80 -15.70 22.02
N THR A 180 0.66 -16.37 20.90
CA THR A 180 0.17 -15.77 19.66
C THR A 180 -0.88 -16.69 19.04
N ILE A 181 -1.98 -16.12 18.57
CA ILE A 181 -2.98 -16.85 17.80
C ILE A 181 -3.02 -16.24 16.41
N PHE A 182 -2.77 -17.05 15.40
CA PHE A 182 -2.94 -16.69 14.00
C PHE A 182 -4.35 -17.07 13.58
N VAL A 183 -5.13 -16.09 13.15
CA VAL A 183 -6.55 -16.28 12.82
C VAL A 183 -6.73 -16.13 11.32
N ARG A 184 -7.31 -17.14 10.68
CA ARG A 184 -7.73 -17.10 9.29
C ARG A 184 -9.23 -16.78 9.21
N MET A 185 -9.57 -15.85 8.34
CA MET A 185 -10.92 -15.40 8.10
C MET A 185 -11.55 -16.16 6.92
N LYS A 186 -12.86 -16.19 6.85
CA LYS A 186 -13.59 -16.71 5.67
C LYS A 186 -13.20 -15.93 4.40
N PRO A 187 -13.41 -16.49 3.21
CA PRO A 187 -13.16 -15.80 1.94
C PRO A 187 -13.91 -14.46 1.86
N TRP A 188 -13.34 -13.48 1.15
CA TRP A 188 -13.94 -12.14 1.01
C TRP A 188 -15.36 -12.16 0.45
N GLY A 189 -15.69 -13.16 -0.40
CA GLY A 189 -17.04 -13.37 -0.94
C GLY A 189 -18.11 -13.56 0.13
N ASP A 190 -17.74 -14.12 1.29
CA ASP A 190 -18.61 -14.40 2.42
C ASP A 190 -18.59 -13.29 3.48
N ARG A 191 -17.70 -12.29 3.33
CA ARG A 191 -17.47 -11.18 4.27
C ARG A 191 -17.72 -9.81 3.61
N LYS A 192 -18.96 -9.56 3.15
CA LYS A 192 -19.32 -8.37 2.35
C LYS A 192 -19.62 -7.11 3.18
N THR A 193 -19.75 -7.22 4.48
CA THR A 193 -20.09 -6.10 5.36
C THR A 193 -18.83 -5.50 6.00
N ALA A 194 -18.85 -4.20 6.29
CA ALA A 194 -17.76 -3.53 6.97
C ALA A 194 -17.43 -4.14 8.35
N ALA A 195 -18.44 -4.70 9.03
CA ALA A 195 -18.26 -5.38 10.31
C ALA A 195 -17.44 -6.69 10.17
N LEU A 196 -17.52 -7.36 9.02
CA LEU A 196 -16.78 -8.60 8.72
C LEU A 196 -15.43 -8.33 8.02
N HIS A 197 -15.09 -7.07 7.75
CA HIS A 197 -13.74 -6.69 7.34
C HIS A 197 -12.76 -6.88 8.50
N VAL A 198 -11.47 -7.12 8.22
CA VAL A 198 -10.45 -7.39 9.24
C VAL A 198 -10.47 -6.37 10.38
N ASN A 199 -10.55 -5.07 10.06
CA ASN A 199 -10.61 -4.00 11.05
C ASN A 199 -11.91 -4.01 11.87
N GLY A 200 -13.03 -4.40 11.25
CA GLY A 200 -14.32 -4.54 11.93
C GLY A 200 -14.30 -5.67 12.95
N ILE A 201 -13.83 -6.85 12.54
CA ILE A 201 -13.69 -8.02 13.42
C ILE A 201 -12.71 -7.71 14.57
N MET A 202 -11.52 -7.18 14.27
CA MET A 202 -10.55 -6.81 15.30
C MET A 202 -11.12 -5.77 16.28
N GLY A 203 -11.89 -4.79 15.76
CA GLY A 203 -12.59 -3.80 16.58
C GLY A 203 -13.60 -4.42 17.54
N GLY A 204 -14.39 -5.38 17.07
CA GLY A 204 -15.36 -6.12 17.88
C GLY A 204 -14.75 -7.06 18.91
N LEU A 205 -13.55 -7.57 18.66
CA LEU A 205 -12.82 -8.45 19.58
C LEU A 205 -12.13 -7.68 20.72
N ARG A 206 -11.70 -6.44 20.50
CA ARG A 206 -10.98 -5.62 21.51
C ARG A 206 -11.70 -5.54 22.86
N PRO A 207 -13.00 -5.19 22.95
CA PRO A 207 -13.70 -5.13 24.24
C PRO A 207 -13.83 -6.51 24.90
N GLN A 208 -13.98 -7.59 24.14
CA GLN A 208 -14.06 -8.94 24.66
C GLN A 208 -12.70 -9.40 25.26
N PHE A 209 -11.61 -9.05 24.61
CA PHE A 209 -10.25 -9.32 25.12
C PHE A 209 -9.90 -8.46 26.33
N ALA A 210 -10.40 -7.22 26.41
CA ALA A 210 -10.22 -6.36 27.58
C ALA A 210 -10.94 -6.89 28.83
N ALA A 211 -11.92 -7.78 28.68
CA ALA A 211 -12.60 -8.45 29.77
C ALA A 211 -11.75 -9.58 30.42
N ILE A 212 -10.59 -9.91 29.87
CA ILE A 212 -9.64 -10.89 30.40
C ILE A 212 -8.51 -10.15 31.12
N PRO A 213 -8.58 -9.94 32.44
CA PRO A 213 -7.63 -9.07 33.16
C PRO A 213 -6.26 -9.72 33.39
N GLU A 214 -6.13 -11.02 33.16
CA GLU A 214 -4.93 -11.78 33.43
C GLU A 214 -3.78 -11.55 32.44
N ALA A 215 -4.10 -10.94 31.27
CA ALA A 215 -3.12 -10.74 30.21
C ALA A 215 -3.39 -9.44 29.43
N VAL A 216 -2.35 -8.91 28.83
CA VAL A 216 -2.46 -7.87 27.79
C VAL A 216 -2.72 -8.57 26.46
N ILE A 217 -3.91 -8.36 25.90
CA ILE A 217 -4.36 -9.04 24.69
C ILE A 217 -4.78 -7.98 23.67
N PHE A 218 -4.22 -8.06 22.48
CA PHE A 218 -4.64 -7.18 21.38
C PHE A 218 -4.53 -7.87 20.01
N PRO A 219 -5.52 -7.70 19.15
CA PRO A 219 -5.43 -8.13 17.76
C PRO A 219 -4.60 -7.14 16.95
N PHE A 220 -3.82 -7.65 15.99
CA PHE A 220 -2.98 -6.86 15.10
C PHE A 220 -3.08 -7.39 13.66
N ASN A 221 -3.01 -6.48 12.69
CA ASN A 221 -2.96 -6.86 11.30
C ASN A 221 -1.53 -7.32 10.93
N ILE A 222 -1.44 -8.35 10.11
CA ILE A 222 -0.15 -8.85 9.61
C ILE A 222 0.31 -7.91 8.48
N PRO A 223 1.57 -7.44 8.50
CA PRO A 223 2.08 -6.56 7.46
C PRO A 223 1.99 -7.20 6.07
N THR A 224 1.59 -6.41 5.07
CA THR A 224 1.48 -6.85 3.67
C THR A 224 2.82 -7.30 3.08
N LEU A 225 3.92 -6.72 3.56
CA LEU A 225 5.28 -7.09 3.15
C LEU A 225 6.00 -7.82 4.27
N SER A 226 6.44 -9.04 4.00
CA SER A 226 7.31 -9.81 4.88
C SER A 226 8.63 -9.08 5.12
N GLY A 227 9.10 -9.05 6.38
CA GLY A 227 10.35 -8.38 6.76
C GLY A 227 10.20 -6.96 7.30
N PHE A 228 8.98 -6.40 7.31
CA PHE A 228 8.69 -5.06 7.88
C PHE A 228 8.18 -5.10 9.33
N GLY A 229 8.50 -6.15 10.05
CA GLY A 229 8.00 -6.39 11.39
C GLY A 229 6.91 -7.46 11.43
N ALA A 230 6.43 -7.78 12.61
CA ALA A 230 5.37 -8.76 12.82
C ALA A 230 3.97 -8.13 12.90
N ALA A 231 3.90 -6.82 13.09
CA ALA A 231 2.66 -6.05 13.15
C ALA A 231 2.81 -4.72 12.41
N SER A 232 1.70 -4.20 11.87
CA SER A 232 1.67 -2.86 11.28
C SER A 232 2.00 -1.79 12.33
N GLY A 233 2.75 -0.77 11.92
CA GLY A 233 3.16 0.33 12.79
C GLY A 233 4.68 0.50 12.88
N PHE A 234 5.13 1.18 13.92
CA PHE A 234 6.54 1.37 14.20
C PHE A 234 6.85 1.05 15.66
N ASN A 235 8.06 0.56 15.91
CA ASN A 235 8.56 0.33 17.25
C ASN A 235 9.22 1.61 17.78
N PHE A 236 8.72 2.12 18.90
CA PHE A 236 9.28 3.25 19.58
C PHE A 236 9.86 2.81 20.93
N LEU A 237 11.15 3.10 21.15
CA LEU A 237 11.85 2.77 22.39
C LEU A 237 12.10 4.07 23.17
N LEU A 238 11.43 4.21 24.31
CA LEU A 238 11.70 5.28 25.25
C LEU A 238 12.79 4.83 26.24
N GLN A 239 13.91 5.52 26.24
CA GLN A 239 15.08 5.16 27.04
C GLN A 239 15.52 6.34 27.92
N ASP A 240 15.71 6.09 29.20
CA ASP A 240 16.44 7.01 30.04
C ASP A 240 17.97 6.90 29.80
N ARG A 241 18.53 7.88 29.10
CA ARG A 241 19.96 7.95 28.80
C ARG A 241 20.79 8.57 29.93
N SER A 242 20.14 9.24 30.89
CA SER A 242 20.81 9.84 32.02
C SER A 242 21.06 8.83 33.16
N GLY A 243 20.30 7.72 33.17
CA GLY A 243 20.33 6.73 34.25
C GLY A 243 19.85 7.27 35.61
N SER A 244 19.24 8.48 35.61
CA SER A 244 18.81 9.15 36.83
C SER A 244 17.36 8.85 37.22
N MET A 245 16.58 8.26 36.34
CA MET A 245 15.17 7.94 36.58
C MET A 245 15.00 6.56 37.21
N THR A 246 14.10 6.48 38.18
CA THR A 246 13.61 5.19 38.66
C THR A 246 12.68 4.57 37.61
N ILE A 247 12.48 3.24 37.68
CA ILE A 247 11.56 2.51 36.79
C ILE A 247 10.14 3.10 36.87
N ALA A 248 9.69 3.51 38.05
CA ALA A 248 8.39 4.15 38.27
C ALA A 248 8.28 5.49 37.53
N GLN A 249 9.31 6.33 37.61
CA GLN A 249 9.37 7.61 36.91
C GLN A 249 9.42 7.44 35.40
N LEU A 250 10.17 6.47 34.89
CA LEU A 250 10.18 6.13 33.45
C LEU A 250 8.79 5.64 32.98
N GLY A 251 8.13 4.84 33.82
CA GLY A 251 6.74 4.39 33.56
C GLY A 251 5.76 5.56 33.47
N GLU A 252 5.85 6.54 34.38
CA GLU A 252 5.03 7.75 34.37
C GLU A 252 5.25 8.57 33.07
N GLN A 253 6.51 8.78 32.68
CA GLN A 253 6.84 9.48 31.44
C GLN A 253 6.33 8.74 30.20
N THR A 254 6.40 7.40 30.21
CA THR A 254 5.86 6.57 29.15
C THR A 254 4.34 6.76 29.01
N GLN A 255 3.60 6.79 30.12
CA GLN A 255 2.16 7.05 30.10
C GLN A 255 1.81 8.45 29.58
N LYS A 256 2.56 9.47 30.00
CA LYS A 256 2.40 10.84 29.48
C LYS A 256 2.66 10.91 27.98
N PHE A 257 3.71 10.25 27.51
CA PHE A 257 4.01 10.16 26.06
C PHE A 257 2.88 9.47 25.30
N LEU A 258 2.40 8.33 25.77
CA LEU A 258 1.29 7.58 25.13
C LEU A 258 -0.01 8.40 25.09
N ALA A 259 -0.33 9.13 26.17
CA ALA A 259 -1.49 10.01 26.21
C ALA A 259 -1.39 11.15 25.18
N ALA A 260 -0.22 11.76 25.05
CA ALA A 260 0.03 12.81 24.06
C ALA A 260 0.02 12.26 22.61
N ALA A 261 0.57 11.07 22.39
CA ALA A 261 0.59 10.42 21.07
C ALA A 261 -0.82 10.06 20.58
N ARG A 262 -1.72 9.62 21.47
CA ARG A 262 -3.12 9.31 21.14
C ARG A 262 -3.95 10.53 20.70
N GLN A 263 -3.52 11.74 21.03
CA GLN A 263 -4.18 12.99 20.66
C GLN A 263 -3.74 13.52 19.30
N ARG A 264 -2.72 12.93 18.70
CA ARG A 264 -2.23 13.32 17.37
C ARG A 264 -2.69 12.25 16.36
N PRO A 265 -3.36 12.65 15.26
CA PRO A 265 -3.76 11.76 14.18
C PRO A 265 -2.55 11.20 13.42
#